data_05360b134edf0074d2db4d5187eb9abb
#
_entry.id   05360b134edf0074d2db4d5187eb9abb
#
_cell.length_a   1.000
_cell.length_b   1.000
_cell.length_c   1.000
_cell.angle_alpha   90.00
_cell.angle_beta   90.00
_cell.angle_gamma   90.00
#
_symmetry.space_group_name_H-M   'P 1'
#
loop_
_entity.id
_entity.type
_entity.pdbx_description
1 polymer ?
#
loop_
_entity_poly.entity_id
_entity_poly.type
_entity_poly.pdbx_seq_one_letter_code
_entity_poly.pdbx_strand_id
1 'polypeptide(L)'
;ARIHSNAVRSTTGIEIHPGAKIGRRFFIDHGMGVVIGATAVVGDDVMLYHDVTLGARGIETGKRHPTIGNDVVIGAGARVLGNVTVGEGSRISANSVITRDLPAKSIIDKADFFVI
;
A
#
# COMPACT_ATOMS: atom_id res chain seq x y z
N ALA A 1 4.27 16.11 -13.32
CA ALA A 1 3.98 15.19 -12.22
C ALA A 1 5.13 14.24 -11.95
N ARG A 2 5.73 13.66 -13.00
CA ARG A 2 6.83 12.71 -12.80
C ARG A 2 8.09 13.37 -12.23
N ILE A 3 8.41 14.55 -12.69
CA ILE A 3 9.57 15.30 -12.19
C ILE A 3 9.37 15.61 -10.70
N HIS A 4 8.18 16.05 -10.33
CA HIS A 4 7.85 16.34 -8.94
C HIS A 4 7.95 15.09 -8.08
N SER A 5 7.41 13.97 -8.56
CA SER A 5 7.44 12.70 -7.84
C SER A 5 8.88 12.23 -7.60
N ASN A 6 9.76 12.35 -8.60
CA ASN A 6 11.17 11.97 -8.45
C ASN A 6 11.90 12.86 -7.45
N ALA A 7 11.58 14.14 -7.41
CA ALA A 7 12.18 15.06 -6.46
C ALA A 7 11.77 14.69 -5.03
N VAL A 8 10.52 14.33 -4.81
CA VAL A 8 10.04 13.89 -3.51
C VAL A 8 10.75 12.61 -3.08
N ARG A 9 10.88 11.64 -3.99
CA ARG A 9 11.59 10.41 -3.69
C ARG A 9 13.05 10.65 -3.30
N SER A 10 13.74 11.52 -4.00
CA SER A 10 15.15 11.83 -3.70
C SER A 10 15.33 12.42 -2.30
N THR A 11 14.35 13.18 -1.83
CA THR A 11 14.44 13.87 -0.54
C THR A 11 13.98 12.99 0.62
N THR A 12 12.95 12.16 0.40
CA THR A 12 12.27 11.46 1.50
C THR A 12 12.43 9.95 1.43
N GLY A 13 12.87 9.39 0.31
CA GLY A 13 12.90 7.95 0.10
C GLY A 13 11.54 7.35 -0.18
N ILE A 14 10.52 8.17 -0.42
CA ILE A 14 9.16 7.74 -0.72
C ILE A 14 8.88 7.94 -2.20
N GLU A 15 8.37 6.90 -2.87
CA GLU A 15 7.99 6.99 -4.27
C GLU A 15 6.50 6.75 -4.42
N ILE A 16 5.76 7.80 -4.81
CA ILE A 16 4.34 7.70 -5.12
C ILE A 16 4.16 8.08 -6.57
N HIS A 17 3.69 7.13 -7.39
CA HIS A 17 3.48 7.40 -8.80
C HIS A 17 2.42 8.48 -8.97
N PRO A 18 2.60 9.43 -9.90
CA PRO A 18 1.62 10.52 -10.10
C PRO A 18 0.21 10.05 -10.44
N GLY A 19 0.07 8.85 -10.99
CA GLY A 19 -1.24 8.28 -11.32
C GLY A 19 -2.00 7.71 -10.14
N ALA A 20 -1.34 7.50 -9.00
CA ALA A 20 -2.00 6.95 -7.83
C ALA A 20 -3.03 7.93 -7.27
N LYS A 21 -4.13 7.39 -6.76
CA LYS A 21 -5.19 8.20 -6.15
C LYS A 21 -5.14 8.03 -4.65
N ILE A 22 -4.86 9.11 -3.95
CA ILE A 22 -4.69 9.10 -2.50
C ILE A 22 -5.81 9.90 -1.86
N GLY A 23 -6.49 9.30 -0.89
CA GLY A 23 -7.58 9.95 -0.16
C GLY A 23 -7.07 10.96 0.87
N ARG A 24 -7.96 11.34 1.78
CA ARG A 24 -7.69 12.36 2.78
C ARG A 24 -7.00 11.77 4.00
N ARG A 25 -6.23 12.60 4.69
CA ARG A 25 -5.59 12.26 5.96
C ARG A 25 -4.74 11.01 5.84
N PHE A 26 -4.02 10.94 4.75
CA PHE A 26 -3.07 9.87 4.48
C PHE A 26 -1.80 10.12 5.31
N PHE A 27 -1.37 9.13 6.08
CA PHE A 27 -0.22 9.28 6.93
C PHE A 27 0.80 8.18 6.66
N ILE A 28 2.06 8.58 6.51
CA ILE A 28 3.18 7.64 6.36
C ILE A 28 4.13 7.90 7.51
N ASP A 29 4.35 6.87 8.34
CA ASP A 29 5.25 6.97 9.48
C ASP A 29 6.62 6.46 9.10
N HIS A 30 7.64 7.29 9.29
CA HIS A 30 9.03 7.08 8.88
C HIS A 30 9.23 7.04 7.36
N GLY A 31 8.34 6.53 6.60
CA GLY A 31 8.19 6.67 5.15
C GLY A 31 9.26 6.09 4.24
N MET A 32 10.47 5.92 4.68
CA MET A 32 11.56 5.47 3.81
C MET A 32 11.22 4.14 3.14
N GLY A 33 11.47 4.04 1.84
CA GLY A 33 11.24 2.79 1.10
C GLY A 33 9.80 2.54 0.68
N VAL A 34 8.86 3.44 0.98
CA VAL A 34 7.48 3.28 0.54
C VAL A 34 7.37 3.46 -0.97
N VAL A 35 6.68 2.54 -1.64
CA VAL A 35 6.43 2.59 -3.08
C VAL A 35 4.94 2.39 -3.32
N ILE A 36 4.31 3.33 -4.02
CA ILE A 36 2.90 3.26 -4.38
C ILE A 36 2.79 3.36 -5.91
N GLY A 37 2.27 2.30 -6.53
CA GLY A 37 2.22 2.18 -7.97
C GLY A 37 1.13 3.01 -8.65
N ALA A 38 1.20 3.06 -9.97
CA ALA A 38 0.44 4.00 -10.81
C ALA A 38 -1.07 3.86 -10.70
N THR A 39 -1.59 2.65 -10.53
CA THR A 39 -3.05 2.43 -10.50
C THR A 39 -3.56 2.16 -9.10
N ALA A 40 -2.74 2.41 -8.08
CA ALA A 40 -3.16 2.24 -6.70
C ALA A 40 -4.23 3.27 -6.33
N VAL A 41 -5.17 2.84 -5.51
CA VAL A 41 -6.19 3.70 -4.94
C VAL A 41 -6.13 3.55 -3.43
N VAL A 42 -5.98 4.64 -2.71
CA VAL A 42 -5.89 4.64 -1.26
C VAL A 42 -7.03 5.48 -0.72
N GLY A 43 -7.79 4.91 0.19
CA GLY A 43 -8.93 5.58 0.81
C GLY A 43 -8.51 6.65 1.82
N ASP A 44 -9.48 7.09 2.62
CA ASP A 44 -9.26 8.09 3.65
C ASP A 44 -8.72 7.46 4.93
N ASP A 45 -7.95 8.21 5.69
CA ASP A 45 -7.45 7.81 7.01
C ASP A 45 -6.61 6.54 6.98
N VAL A 46 -5.83 6.36 5.94
CA VAL A 46 -4.94 5.22 5.79
C VAL A 46 -3.56 5.57 6.35
N MET A 47 -2.99 4.62 7.08
CA MET A 47 -1.66 4.77 7.65
C MET A 47 -0.73 3.68 7.12
N LEU A 48 0.41 4.08 6.60
CA LEU A 48 1.48 3.17 6.18
C LEU A 48 2.73 3.40 7.03
N TYR A 49 3.44 2.33 7.30
CA TYR A 49 4.78 2.42 7.88
C TYR A 49 5.83 2.36 6.77
N HIS A 50 7.11 2.40 7.15
CA HIS A 50 8.20 2.41 6.17
C HIS A 50 8.26 1.10 5.38
N ASP A 51 8.86 1.15 4.19
CA ASP A 51 9.08 -0.01 3.31
C ASP A 51 7.80 -0.72 2.85
N VAL A 52 6.64 -0.10 2.96
CA VAL A 52 5.40 -0.66 2.42
C VAL A 52 5.38 -0.51 0.92
N THR A 53 4.98 -1.58 0.22
CA THR A 53 4.84 -1.58 -1.23
C THR A 53 3.38 -1.85 -1.61
N LEU A 54 2.79 -0.96 -2.39
CA LEU A 54 1.52 -1.18 -3.07
C LEU A 54 1.85 -1.38 -4.54
N GLY A 55 2.08 -2.62 -4.94
CA GLY A 55 2.71 -2.95 -6.21
C GLY A 55 1.85 -3.82 -7.12
N ALA A 56 2.40 -4.16 -8.27
CA ALA A 56 1.80 -5.08 -9.23
C ALA A 56 2.45 -6.45 -9.10
N ARG A 57 1.74 -7.48 -9.56
CA ARG A 57 2.28 -8.85 -9.52
C ARG A 57 2.99 -9.26 -10.78
N GLY A 58 2.73 -8.59 -11.89
CA GLY A 58 3.30 -8.99 -13.17
C GLY A 58 3.31 -7.84 -14.15
N ILE A 59 3.18 -8.16 -15.43
CA ILE A 59 3.27 -7.20 -16.51
C ILE A 59 1.90 -6.82 -17.08
N GLU A 60 0.86 -6.96 -16.28
CA GLU A 60 -0.50 -6.62 -16.69
C GLU A 60 -0.63 -5.13 -17.00
N THR A 61 -1.57 -4.80 -17.88
CA THR A 61 -1.93 -3.42 -18.16
C THR A 61 -3.23 -3.07 -17.46
N GLY A 62 -3.59 -1.79 -17.43
CA GLY A 62 -4.80 -1.34 -16.76
C GLY A 62 -4.64 -1.31 -15.25
N LYS A 63 -5.71 -1.60 -14.54
CA LYS A 63 -5.69 -1.64 -13.07
C LYS A 63 -4.90 -2.85 -12.63
N ARG A 64 -3.76 -2.60 -11.98
CA ARG A 64 -2.83 -3.66 -11.60
C ARG A 64 -2.22 -3.46 -10.21
N HIS A 65 -2.60 -2.39 -9.53
CA HIS A 65 -2.15 -2.08 -8.19
C HIS A 65 -3.31 -2.12 -7.22
N PRO A 66 -3.04 -2.24 -5.90
CA PRO A 66 -4.10 -2.45 -4.92
C PRO A 66 -5.04 -1.26 -4.75
N THR A 67 -6.23 -1.58 -4.26
CA THR A 67 -7.18 -0.60 -3.73
C THR A 67 -7.25 -0.80 -2.22
N ILE A 68 -6.90 0.22 -1.47
CA ILE A 68 -6.89 0.19 -0.02
C ILE A 68 -8.10 0.96 0.48
N GLY A 69 -8.94 0.32 1.26
CA GLY A 69 -10.13 0.93 1.83
C GLY A 69 -9.81 1.97 2.89
N ASN A 70 -10.84 2.60 3.41
CA ASN A 70 -10.67 3.62 4.44
C ASN A 70 -10.19 3.01 5.77
N ASP A 71 -9.47 3.79 6.54
CA ASP A 71 -9.11 3.43 7.91
C ASP A 71 -8.32 2.13 7.99
N VAL A 72 -7.40 1.92 7.05
CA VAL A 72 -6.52 0.74 7.00
C VAL A 72 -5.15 1.13 7.52
N VAL A 73 -4.54 0.22 8.29
CA VAL A 73 -3.15 0.37 8.76
C VAL A 73 -2.33 -0.76 8.17
N ILE A 74 -1.21 -0.42 7.55
CA ILE A 74 -0.30 -1.39 6.93
C ILE A 74 1.07 -1.27 7.58
N GLY A 75 1.51 -2.35 8.22
CA GLY A 75 2.76 -2.39 8.97
C GLY A 75 4.01 -2.35 8.10
N ALA A 76 5.12 -2.05 8.72
CA ALA A 76 6.39 -1.85 8.03
C ALA A 76 6.80 -3.07 7.20
N GLY A 77 7.27 -2.83 5.99
CA GLY A 77 7.77 -3.88 5.12
C GLY A 77 6.69 -4.74 4.47
N ALA A 78 5.42 -4.49 4.75
CA ALA A 78 4.34 -5.26 4.13
C ALA A 78 4.24 -4.94 2.64
N ARG A 79 3.84 -5.94 1.87
CA ARG A 79 3.64 -5.80 0.43
C ARG A 79 2.24 -6.22 0.07
N VAL A 80 1.52 -5.32 -0.57
CA VAL A 80 0.20 -5.62 -1.14
C VAL A 80 0.36 -5.58 -2.64
N LEU A 81 0.14 -6.70 -3.30
CA LEU A 81 0.53 -6.87 -4.68
C LEU A 81 -0.64 -7.28 -5.55
N GLY A 82 -0.79 -6.59 -6.66
CA GLY A 82 -1.79 -6.92 -7.68
C GLY A 82 -3.07 -6.10 -7.54
N ASN A 83 -4.00 -6.37 -8.43
CA ASN A 83 -5.30 -5.71 -8.40
C ASN A 83 -6.19 -6.38 -7.35
N VAL A 84 -5.87 -6.10 -6.09
CA VAL A 84 -6.60 -6.66 -4.95
C VAL A 84 -7.16 -5.52 -4.11
N THR A 85 -8.18 -5.81 -3.33
CA THR A 85 -8.82 -4.82 -2.46
C THR A 85 -8.62 -5.21 -1.01
N VAL A 86 -8.09 -4.28 -0.23
CA VAL A 86 -8.01 -4.42 1.23
C VAL A 86 -9.19 -3.67 1.82
N GLY A 87 -10.09 -4.39 2.47
CA GLY A 87 -11.34 -3.83 2.98
C GLY A 87 -11.12 -2.83 4.10
N GLU A 88 -12.11 -1.97 4.27
CA GLU A 88 -12.09 -0.89 5.27
C GLU A 88 -11.78 -1.43 6.67
N GLY A 89 -11.00 -0.69 7.42
CA GLY A 89 -10.71 -1.00 8.81
C GLY A 89 -9.74 -2.15 9.03
N SER A 90 -9.13 -2.67 7.97
CA SER A 90 -8.18 -3.78 8.09
C SER A 90 -6.87 -3.36 8.73
N ARG A 91 -6.21 -4.31 9.37
CA ARG A 91 -4.89 -4.13 10.00
C ARG A 91 -3.96 -5.20 9.47
N ILE A 92 -2.87 -4.79 8.84
CA ILE A 92 -1.90 -5.70 8.23
C ILE A 92 -0.59 -5.56 8.97
N SER A 93 -0.09 -6.67 9.51
CA SER A 93 1.14 -6.66 10.28
C SER A 93 2.37 -6.47 9.41
N ALA A 94 3.46 -6.09 10.06
CA ALA A 94 4.74 -5.88 9.38
C ALA A 94 5.17 -7.12 8.60
N ASN A 95 5.77 -6.90 7.44
CA ASN A 95 6.35 -7.92 6.57
C ASN A 95 5.36 -8.93 6.00
N SER A 96 4.06 -8.67 6.09
CA SER A 96 3.05 -9.51 5.45
C SER A 96 3.07 -9.32 3.94
N VAL A 97 2.70 -10.38 3.21
CA VAL A 97 2.54 -10.31 1.76
C VAL A 97 1.10 -10.64 1.42
N ILE A 98 0.40 -9.67 0.86
CA ILE A 98 -1.02 -9.78 0.54
C ILE A 98 -1.17 -9.82 -0.97
N THR A 99 -1.71 -10.92 -1.50
CA THR A 99 -1.91 -11.11 -2.93
C THR A 99 -3.34 -11.47 -3.29
N ARG A 100 -4.27 -11.28 -2.36
CA ARG A 100 -5.69 -11.57 -2.57
C ARG A 100 -6.53 -10.51 -1.86
N ASP A 101 -7.81 -10.46 -2.19
CA ASP A 101 -8.74 -9.54 -1.54
C ASP A 101 -8.90 -9.89 -0.07
N LEU A 102 -9.01 -8.86 0.75
CA LEU A 102 -9.32 -8.99 2.17
C LEU A 102 -10.63 -8.27 2.46
N PRO A 103 -11.58 -8.94 3.15
CA PRO A 103 -12.81 -8.28 3.54
C PRO A 103 -12.55 -7.17 4.57
N ALA A 104 -13.56 -6.35 4.82
CA ALA A 104 -13.47 -5.29 5.82
C ALA A 104 -13.08 -5.86 7.17
N LYS A 105 -12.30 -5.10 7.92
CA LYS A 105 -11.88 -5.41 9.29
C LYS A 105 -11.07 -6.70 9.39
N SER A 106 -10.36 -7.06 8.34
CA SER A 106 -9.42 -8.17 8.38
C SER A 106 -8.23 -7.83 9.27
N ILE A 107 -7.80 -8.81 10.05
CA ILE A 107 -6.59 -8.66 10.86
C ILE A 107 -5.62 -9.73 10.39
N ILE A 108 -4.54 -9.29 9.76
CA ILE A 108 -3.50 -10.17 9.28
C ILE A 108 -2.30 -9.99 10.20
N ASP A 109 -1.92 -11.03 10.89
CA ASP A 109 -0.74 -10.99 11.73
C ASP A 109 0.29 -12.00 11.24
N LYS A 110 1.46 -11.94 11.85
CA LYS A 110 2.59 -12.74 11.40
C LYS A 110 2.34 -14.24 11.54
N ALA A 111 1.56 -14.64 12.53
CA ALA A 111 1.24 -16.05 12.75
C ALA A 111 0.38 -16.58 11.59
N ASP A 112 -0.59 -15.81 11.13
CA ASP A 112 -1.44 -16.21 10.01
C ASP A 112 -0.61 -16.46 8.75
N PHE A 113 0.40 -15.62 8.53
CA PHE A 113 1.27 -15.76 7.37
C PHE A 113 1.99 -17.10 7.35
N PHE A 114 2.42 -17.58 8.51
CA PHE A 114 3.19 -18.81 8.59
C PHE A 114 2.35 -20.08 8.59
N VAL A 115 1.09 -19.97 8.88
CA VAL A 115 0.17 -21.12 8.90
C VAL A 115 -0.25 -21.51 7.49
N ILE A 116 -0.22 -20.60 6.57
CA ILE A 116 -0.58 -20.82 5.19
C ILE A 116 0.58 -21.51 4.47
#